data_d24550a4c100c8ff1b4c3966b13f8172
#
_entry.id   d24550a4c100c8ff1b4c3966b13f8172
#
_cell.length_a   1.000
_cell.length_b   1.000
_cell.length_c   1.000
_cell.angle_alpha   90.00
_cell.angle_beta   90.00
_cell.angle_gamma   90.00
#
_symmetry.space_group_name_H-M   'P 1'
#
loop_
_entity.id
_entity.type
_entity.pdbx_description
1 polymer ?
#
loop_
_entity_poly.entity_id
_entity_poly.type
_entity_poly.pdbx_seq_one_letter_code
_entity_poly.pdbx_strand_id
1 'polypeptide(L)'
;LFKSSIGPLGKATVLPASEGYENTFGAGGTTDALREAFYGGAVKLIAVRVGNGGTVGSASLACATGKAKLSTKYPSGAKFTATIREKLGDSSKKECIVYLDGSEFEKVTFAAGAEEATALKEAFASSKNFVVDITDASGAVTAVSQSAFADGADPTVTNADYSAGLKEVEKYFFNTICVDTEDAAVHALVAAFLDRIYLAGSFGMAIVTPKPSSSLEDRMTSISSFDTENVIAPLNANANAGNEELKGYQVAAYIAGIVAATPANQSVTHATLSRYSVLNEILTNTEMEVAEEKGCLVLSTASDGAVWLDNGVNTLVHPDANHDSGWKKIRRTKTRYELLNRANAAADALVGKVDNDTNGRATIMAAIQGICNAMEAEG
;
A
#
# COMPACT_ATOMS: atom_id res chain seq x y z
N LEU A 1 1.53 -3.44 2.48
CA LEU A 1 2.89 -3.90 2.83
C LEU A 1 3.59 -4.38 1.58
N PHE A 2 4.81 -3.98 1.33
CA PHE A 2 5.50 -4.28 0.07
C PHE A 2 7.02 -4.24 0.20
N LYS A 3 7.69 -4.94 -0.71
CA LYS A 3 9.13 -4.91 -0.92
C LYS A 3 9.48 -3.76 -1.86
N SER A 4 10.60 -3.11 -1.61
CA SER A 4 11.18 -2.12 -2.51
C SER A 4 12.67 -1.99 -2.25
N SER A 5 13.42 -1.56 -3.26
CA SER A 5 14.82 -1.16 -3.13
C SER A 5 14.99 0.27 -2.63
N ILE A 6 13.92 1.06 -2.52
CA ILE A 6 13.99 2.50 -2.24
C ILE A 6 12.97 2.87 -1.16
N GLY A 7 13.29 3.88 -0.37
CA GLY A 7 12.40 4.52 0.59
C GLY A 7 12.50 4.00 2.02
N PRO A 8 11.71 4.59 2.93
CA PRO A 8 11.73 4.27 4.36
C PRO A 8 11.45 2.80 4.62
N LEU A 9 12.33 2.16 5.41
CA LEU A 9 12.23 0.75 5.77
C LEU A 9 11.57 0.59 7.13
N GLY A 10 10.57 -0.30 7.24
CA GLY A 10 9.91 -0.67 8.49
C GLY A 10 9.10 0.45 9.15
N LYS A 11 8.79 1.51 8.42
CA LYS A 11 7.99 2.64 8.91
C LYS A 11 6.84 2.94 7.97
N ALA A 12 5.69 3.26 8.55
CA ALA A 12 4.54 3.70 7.78
C ALA A 12 4.79 5.08 7.16
N THR A 13 4.55 5.18 5.87
CA THR A 13 4.56 6.43 5.12
C THR A 13 3.17 6.69 4.59
N VAL A 14 2.61 7.84 4.96
CA VAL A 14 1.30 8.26 4.44
C VAL A 14 1.50 8.92 3.09
N LEU A 15 0.86 8.36 2.07
CA LEU A 15 0.95 8.80 0.68
C LEU A 15 -0.46 9.24 0.23
N PRO A 16 -0.72 10.54 0.07
CA PRO A 16 -1.92 11.00 -0.62
C PRO A 16 -1.79 10.75 -2.13
N ALA A 17 -2.91 10.47 -2.80
CA ALA A 17 -2.92 10.22 -4.24
C ALA A 17 -2.35 11.40 -5.07
N SER A 18 -2.43 12.63 -4.54
CA SER A 18 -1.91 13.85 -5.19
C SER A 18 -0.38 13.94 -5.24
N GLU A 19 0.34 13.22 -4.36
CA GLU A 19 1.82 13.29 -4.29
C GLU A 19 2.52 12.18 -5.09
N GLY A 20 1.79 11.10 -5.41
CA GLY A 20 2.38 9.90 -5.98
C GLY A 20 3.25 9.12 -4.98
N TYR A 21 3.77 7.98 -5.39
CA TYR A 21 4.63 7.11 -4.56
C TYR A 21 6.06 7.03 -5.10
N GLU A 22 6.26 7.36 -6.37
CA GLU A 22 7.48 7.13 -7.14
C GLU A 22 8.69 7.87 -6.55
N ASN A 23 8.48 9.11 -6.12
CA ASN A 23 9.52 9.93 -5.50
C ASN A 23 9.97 9.41 -4.13
N THR A 24 9.19 8.52 -3.51
CA THR A 24 9.50 7.97 -2.18
C THR A 24 10.02 6.55 -2.26
N PHE A 25 9.40 5.71 -3.10
CA PHE A 25 9.67 4.27 -3.15
C PHE A 25 10.19 3.78 -4.50
N GLY A 26 10.33 4.67 -5.49
CA GLY A 26 10.61 4.30 -6.87
C GLY A 26 9.38 3.70 -7.55
N ALA A 27 9.50 3.42 -8.84
CA ALA A 27 8.49 2.76 -9.66
C ALA A 27 8.98 1.40 -10.13
N GLY A 28 8.04 0.50 -10.43
CA GLY A 28 8.31 -0.83 -10.96
C GLY A 28 8.37 -1.94 -9.91
N GLY A 29 8.21 -3.17 -10.36
CA GLY A 29 8.22 -4.34 -9.48
C GLY A 29 7.06 -4.37 -8.49
N THR A 30 7.36 -4.60 -7.22
CA THR A 30 6.32 -4.70 -6.17
C THR A 30 5.73 -3.36 -5.77
N THR A 31 6.40 -2.23 -6.08
CA THR A 31 5.85 -0.88 -5.84
C THR A 31 4.69 -0.54 -6.76
N ASP A 32 4.53 -1.25 -7.89
CA ASP A 32 3.39 -1.06 -8.78
C ASP A 32 2.05 -1.42 -8.12
N ALA A 33 2.05 -2.22 -7.05
CA ALA A 33 0.85 -2.45 -6.25
C ALA A 33 0.31 -1.14 -5.62
N LEU A 34 1.18 -0.17 -5.29
CA LEU A 34 0.75 1.15 -4.81
C LEU A 34 0.03 1.93 -5.92
N ARG A 35 0.56 1.87 -7.15
CA ARG A 35 -0.08 2.44 -8.33
C ARG A 35 -1.47 1.84 -8.56
N GLU A 36 -1.57 0.53 -8.51
CA GLU A 36 -2.84 -0.18 -8.72
C GLU A 36 -3.88 0.17 -7.64
N ALA A 37 -3.47 0.32 -6.38
CA ALA A 37 -4.37 0.76 -5.32
C ALA A 37 -4.92 2.18 -5.56
N PHE A 38 -4.10 3.11 -6.06
CA PHE A 38 -4.59 4.43 -6.46
C PHE A 38 -5.50 4.38 -7.68
N TYR A 39 -5.20 3.58 -8.68
CA TYR A 39 -6.10 3.38 -9.83
C TYR A 39 -7.43 2.75 -9.43
N GLY A 40 -7.46 1.91 -8.39
CA GLY A 40 -8.69 1.40 -7.78
C GLY A 40 -9.53 2.45 -7.07
N GLY A 41 -9.00 3.66 -6.86
CA GLY A 41 -9.71 4.79 -6.26
C GLY A 41 -9.29 5.13 -4.83
N ALA A 42 -8.25 4.51 -4.29
CA ALA A 42 -7.71 4.88 -2.97
C ALA A 42 -7.24 6.35 -2.99
N VAL A 43 -7.71 7.16 -2.03
CA VAL A 43 -7.34 8.57 -1.92
C VAL A 43 -6.06 8.78 -1.11
N LYS A 44 -5.72 7.79 -0.29
CA LYS A 44 -4.57 7.80 0.61
C LYS A 44 -4.11 6.36 0.88
N LEU A 45 -2.80 6.14 0.85
CA LEU A 45 -2.18 4.87 1.23
C LEU A 45 -1.34 5.04 2.50
N ILE A 46 -1.34 4.01 3.34
CA ILE A 46 -0.39 3.84 4.44
C ILE A 46 0.59 2.76 3.98
N ALA A 47 1.68 3.20 3.37
CA ALA A 47 2.67 2.35 2.73
C ALA A 47 3.77 1.95 3.71
N VAL A 48 4.04 0.65 3.86
CA VAL A 48 5.13 0.14 4.70
C VAL A 48 6.03 -0.75 3.85
N ARG A 49 7.25 -0.30 3.62
CA ARG A 49 8.31 -1.10 3.03
C ARG A 49 8.81 -2.11 4.06
N VAL A 50 8.66 -3.39 3.76
CA VAL A 50 9.06 -4.48 4.67
C VAL A 50 10.47 -4.98 4.35
N GLY A 51 11.16 -5.50 5.37
CA GLY A 51 12.48 -6.10 5.25
C GLY A 51 13.39 -5.79 6.43
N ASN A 52 14.54 -6.45 6.47
CA ASN A 52 15.55 -6.30 7.51
C ASN A 52 16.96 -6.37 6.94
N GLY A 53 17.90 -5.67 7.56
CA GLY A 53 19.29 -5.61 7.09
C GLY A 53 19.45 -4.77 5.82
N GLY A 54 20.35 -5.21 4.94
CA GLY A 54 20.78 -4.44 3.78
C GLY A 54 21.80 -3.36 4.13
N THR A 55 22.32 -2.67 3.12
CA THR A 55 23.32 -1.58 3.29
C THR A 55 22.94 -0.37 2.45
N VAL A 56 23.33 0.80 2.91
CA VAL A 56 23.15 2.04 2.15
C VAL A 56 24.17 2.14 1.03
N GLY A 57 23.73 2.52 -0.15
CA GLY A 57 24.61 2.83 -1.28
C GLY A 57 25.15 4.26 -1.18
N SER A 58 26.37 4.50 -1.67
CA SER A 58 26.96 5.84 -1.64
C SER A 58 27.85 6.13 -2.84
N ALA A 59 27.87 7.39 -3.26
CA ALA A 59 28.81 7.96 -4.24
C ALA A 59 29.75 8.95 -3.58
N SER A 60 31.04 8.89 -3.90
CA SER A 60 32.07 9.83 -3.46
C SER A 60 32.19 10.96 -4.46
N LEU A 61 31.95 12.20 -4.02
CA LEU A 61 32.02 13.41 -4.81
C LEU A 61 33.27 14.19 -4.41
N ALA A 62 34.20 14.37 -5.32
CA ALA A 62 35.45 15.10 -5.04
C ALA A 62 35.13 16.58 -4.76
N CYS A 63 35.78 17.12 -3.71
CA CYS A 63 35.72 18.53 -3.34
C CYS A 63 37.12 19.16 -3.42
N ALA A 64 37.22 20.47 -3.27
CA ALA A 64 38.50 21.14 -3.21
C ALA A 64 39.41 20.57 -2.10
N THR A 65 38.80 20.24 -0.97
CA THR A 65 39.44 19.44 0.09
C THR A 65 38.57 18.23 0.36
N GLY A 66 39.13 17.03 0.29
CA GLY A 66 38.46 15.78 0.62
C GLY A 66 37.34 15.36 -0.34
N LYS A 67 36.42 14.56 0.14
CA LYS A 67 35.29 14.03 -0.64
C LYS A 67 33.99 14.09 0.15
N ALA A 68 32.97 14.71 -0.43
CA ALA A 68 31.61 14.60 0.08
C ALA A 68 31.04 13.21 -0.24
N LYS A 69 30.30 12.63 0.68
CA LYS A 69 29.65 11.34 0.51
C LYS A 69 28.14 11.51 0.34
N LEU A 70 27.65 11.31 -0.85
CA LEU A 70 26.21 11.26 -1.14
C LEU A 70 25.73 9.82 -0.95
N SER A 71 24.83 9.59 0.00
CA SER A 71 24.37 8.25 0.38
C SER A 71 22.85 8.15 0.32
N THR A 72 22.33 6.94 0.09
CA THR A 72 20.92 6.65 0.35
C THR A 72 20.65 6.72 1.86
N LYS A 73 19.49 7.24 2.28
CA LYS A 73 19.08 7.27 3.70
C LYS A 73 18.74 5.90 4.25
N TYR A 74 18.34 4.98 3.37
CA TYR A 74 17.88 3.64 3.71
C TYR A 74 18.64 2.59 2.90
N PRO A 75 18.74 1.34 3.36
CA PRO A 75 19.35 0.25 2.61
C PRO A 75 18.75 0.13 1.21
N SER A 76 19.62 0.06 0.19
CA SER A 76 19.19 0.09 -1.20
C SER A 76 20.22 -0.58 -2.10
N GLY A 77 19.80 -1.60 -2.84
CA GLY A 77 20.55 -2.21 -3.95
C GLY A 77 20.27 -1.56 -5.31
N ALA A 78 19.47 -0.48 -5.35
CA ALA A 78 19.13 0.22 -6.57
C ALA A 78 20.36 0.87 -7.21
N LYS A 79 20.42 0.86 -8.55
CA LYS A 79 21.55 1.38 -9.32
C LYS A 79 21.45 2.89 -9.51
N PHE A 80 21.82 3.62 -8.47
CA PHE A 80 21.89 5.07 -8.55
C PHE A 80 23.22 5.54 -9.13
N THR A 81 23.16 6.67 -9.87
CA THR A 81 24.33 7.45 -10.27
C THR A 81 24.10 8.92 -9.98
N ALA A 82 25.14 9.67 -9.67
CA ALA A 82 25.09 11.10 -9.43
C ALA A 82 25.88 11.87 -10.46
N THR A 83 25.32 12.98 -10.95
CA THR A 83 25.97 13.93 -11.84
C THR A 83 25.99 15.31 -11.20
N ILE A 84 27.18 15.91 -11.12
CA ILE A 84 27.37 17.31 -10.70
C ILE A 84 27.77 18.12 -11.93
N ARG A 85 27.03 19.18 -12.22
CA ARG A 85 27.31 20.11 -13.32
C ARG A 85 26.93 21.54 -12.99
N GLU A 86 27.42 22.47 -13.76
CA GLU A 86 26.92 23.86 -13.73
C GLU A 86 25.45 23.88 -14.20
N LYS A 87 24.67 24.75 -13.59
CA LYS A 87 23.28 24.92 -14.00
C LYS A 87 23.23 25.66 -15.31
N LEU A 88 22.54 25.12 -16.30
CA LEU A 88 22.36 25.73 -17.60
C LEU A 88 21.68 27.12 -17.47
N GLY A 89 22.33 28.13 -17.98
CA GLY A 89 21.83 29.53 -17.94
C GLY A 89 22.05 30.27 -16.61
N ASP A 90 22.71 29.64 -15.61
CA ASP A 90 23.00 30.31 -14.32
C ASP A 90 24.29 29.74 -13.72
N SER A 91 25.42 30.38 -14.07
CA SER A 91 26.75 29.97 -13.59
C SER A 91 27.00 30.23 -12.09
N SER A 92 26.10 30.95 -11.42
CA SER A 92 26.14 31.10 -9.95
C SER A 92 25.63 29.89 -9.19
N LYS A 93 25.15 28.89 -9.92
CA LYS A 93 24.56 27.65 -9.35
C LYS A 93 25.10 26.40 -10.02
N LYS A 94 25.10 25.31 -9.25
CA LYS A 94 25.32 23.96 -9.72
C LYS A 94 24.08 23.09 -9.48
N GLU A 95 23.99 22.00 -10.22
CA GLU A 95 22.95 20.97 -10.09
C GLU A 95 23.60 19.65 -9.69
N CYS A 96 23.00 18.98 -8.74
CA CYS A 96 23.23 17.57 -8.49
C CYS A 96 21.99 16.79 -8.93
N ILE A 97 22.17 15.88 -9.88
CA ILE A 97 21.10 15.07 -10.42
C ILE A 97 21.42 13.61 -10.07
N VAL A 98 20.53 12.99 -9.34
CA VAL A 98 20.58 11.55 -9.05
C VAL A 98 19.70 10.84 -10.05
N TYR A 99 20.27 9.86 -10.72
CA TYR A 99 19.58 9.01 -11.70
C TYR A 99 19.37 7.62 -11.10
N LEU A 100 18.22 7.03 -11.41
CA LEU A 100 17.89 5.62 -11.17
C LEU A 100 17.78 4.92 -12.53
N ASP A 101 18.61 3.91 -12.77
CA ASP A 101 18.64 3.17 -14.03
C ASP A 101 18.69 4.09 -15.29
N GLY A 102 19.40 5.22 -15.17
CA GLY A 102 19.59 6.20 -16.24
C GLY A 102 18.49 7.25 -16.37
N SER A 103 17.40 7.16 -15.61
CA SER A 103 16.32 8.16 -15.55
C SER A 103 16.51 9.12 -14.37
N GLU A 104 16.22 10.42 -14.56
CA GLU A 104 16.29 11.41 -13.48
C GLU A 104 15.31 11.02 -12.35
N PHE A 105 15.86 10.79 -11.15
CA PHE A 105 15.09 10.42 -9.97
C PHE A 105 14.90 11.58 -9.00
N GLU A 106 16.01 12.30 -8.68
CA GLU A 106 15.97 13.47 -7.83
C GLU A 106 16.99 14.50 -8.33
N LYS A 107 16.61 15.77 -8.30
CA LYS A 107 17.46 16.88 -8.74
C LYS A 107 17.41 17.99 -7.71
N VAL A 108 18.58 18.41 -7.27
CA VAL A 108 18.74 19.57 -6.39
C VAL A 108 19.65 20.61 -7.03
N THR A 109 19.43 21.88 -6.68
CA THR A 109 20.24 23.01 -7.12
C THR A 109 20.86 23.65 -5.89
N PHE A 110 22.14 23.99 -5.96
CA PHE A 110 22.89 24.62 -4.87
C PHE A 110 23.78 25.75 -5.38
N ALA A 111 24.17 26.66 -4.50
CA ALA A 111 25.02 27.82 -4.87
C ALA A 111 26.43 27.36 -5.26
N ALA A 112 26.97 27.90 -6.36
CA ALA A 112 28.35 27.77 -6.73
C ALA A 112 29.24 28.75 -5.93
N GLY A 113 30.46 28.34 -5.56
CA GLY A 113 31.40 29.21 -4.84
C GLY A 113 32.31 28.45 -3.88
N ALA A 114 32.81 29.16 -2.86
CA ALA A 114 33.77 28.58 -1.91
C ALA A 114 33.17 27.53 -0.97
N GLU A 115 31.85 27.56 -0.72
CA GLU A 115 31.15 26.70 0.26
C GLU A 115 30.21 25.72 -0.42
N GLU A 116 30.55 25.22 -1.63
CA GLU A 116 29.69 24.35 -2.40
C GLU A 116 29.38 23.01 -1.69
N ALA A 117 30.32 22.45 -0.93
CA ALA A 117 30.09 21.22 -0.17
C ALA A 117 28.98 21.39 0.88
N THR A 118 28.99 22.53 1.61
CA THR A 118 27.94 22.91 2.57
C THR A 118 26.61 23.14 1.88
N ALA A 119 26.61 23.91 0.77
CA ALA A 119 25.40 24.18 -0.01
C ALA A 119 24.79 22.91 -0.60
N LEU A 120 25.59 21.94 -1.04
CA LEU A 120 25.13 20.62 -1.49
C LEU A 120 24.44 19.84 -0.37
N LYS A 121 25.04 19.81 0.83
CA LYS A 121 24.44 19.17 2.00
C LYS A 121 23.08 19.79 2.36
N GLU A 122 23.00 21.12 2.35
CA GLU A 122 21.76 21.85 2.63
C GLU A 122 20.69 21.58 1.56
N ALA A 123 21.07 21.50 0.29
CA ALA A 123 20.16 21.19 -0.81
C ALA A 123 19.51 19.81 -0.67
N PHE A 124 20.19 18.84 -0.08
CA PHE A 124 19.64 17.51 0.21
C PHE A 124 18.97 17.40 1.59
N ALA A 125 18.89 18.44 2.40
CA ALA A 125 18.30 18.39 3.74
C ALA A 125 16.83 17.92 3.73
N SER A 126 16.06 18.34 2.71
CA SER A 126 14.66 17.95 2.52
C SER A 126 14.46 16.67 1.68
N SER A 127 15.51 16.09 1.12
CA SER A 127 15.40 14.86 0.34
C SER A 127 14.77 13.75 1.16
N LYS A 128 13.86 12.96 0.57
CA LYS A 128 13.26 11.79 1.21
C LYS A 128 14.23 10.60 1.21
N ASN A 129 15.08 10.48 0.20
CA ASN A 129 15.89 9.29 -0.06
C ASN A 129 17.39 9.45 0.11
N PHE A 130 17.92 10.67 0.07
CA PHE A 130 19.37 10.91 0.08
C PHE A 130 19.84 11.82 1.21
N VAL A 131 21.11 11.66 1.58
CA VAL A 131 21.80 12.48 2.56
C VAL A 131 23.24 12.71 2.10
N VAL A 132 23.78 13.89 2.37
CA VAL A 132 25.18 14.24 2.07
C VAL A 132 25.94 14.41 3.38
N ASP A 133 27.01 13.65 3.51
CA ASP A 133 28.01 13.81 4.56
C ASP A 133 29.23 14.56 4.01
N ILE A 134 29.64 15.63 4.71
CA ILE A 134 30.78 16.50 4.39
C ILE A 134 31.80 16.54 5.51
N THR A 135 31.83 15.55 6.41
CA THR A 135 32.76 15.54 7.57
C THR A 135 34.20 15.76 7.17
N ASP A 136 34.60 15.15 6.04
CA ASP A 136 35.97 15.25 5.49
C ASP A 136 36.02 16.04 4.18
N ALA A 137 35.08 16.98 3.93
CA ALA A 137 34.97 17.69 2.66
C ALA A 137 34.67 19.17 2.87
N SER A 138 35.33 20.01 2.06
CA SER A 138 35.05 21.45 2.02
C SER A 138 35.39 22.07 0.65
N GLY A 139 34.85 23.25 0.41
CA GLY A 139 35.10 24.04 -0.77
C GLY A 139 34.31 23.60 -2.00
N ALA A 140 34.81 23.92 -3.18
CA ALA A 140 34.14 23.66 -4.45
C ALA A 140 33.97 22.17 -4.72
N VAL A 141 32.80 21.75 -5.22
CA VAL A 141 32.51 20.39 -5.62
C VAL A 141 32.88 20.20 -7.10
N THR A 142 33.68 19.20 -7.38
CA THR A 142 34.14 18.92 -8.75
C THR A 142 32.97 18.38 -9.59
N ALA A 143 32.85 18.88 -10.81
CA ALA A 143 31.91 18.36 -11.79
C ALA A 143 32.22 16.87 -12.09
N VAL A 144 31.20 16.04 -12.11
CA VAL A 144 31.29 14.62 -12.38
C VAL A 144 30.06 14.16 -13.15
N SER A 145 30.23 13.20 -14.04
CA SER A 145 29.14 12.59 -14.78
C SER A 145 28.96 11.13 -14.33
N GLN A 146 27.73 10.79 -13.95
CA GLN A 146 27.33 9.39 -13.68
C GLN A 146 28.20 8.66 -12.62
N SER A 147 28.59 9.34 -11.53
CA SER A 147 29.29 8.69 -10.42
C SER A 147 28.38 7.63 -9.78
N ALA A 148 28.75 6.36 -9.89
CA ALA A 148 27.93 5.26 -9.40
C ALA A 148 27.92 5.19 -7.87
N PHE A 149 26.77 4.82 -7.31
CA PHE A 149 26.66 4.43 -5.90
C PHE A 149 27.21 3.00 -5.73
N ALA A 150 28.05 2.83 -4.75
CA ALA A 150 28.65 1.54 -4.37
C ALA A 150 28.12 1.06 -3.01
N ASP A 151 28.39 -0.21 -2.69
CA ASP A 151 28.18 -0.86 -1.40
C ASP A 151 26.71 -0.97 -0.94
N GLY A 152 25.75 -0.56 -1.79
CA GLY A 152 24.34 -0.70 -1.53
C GLY A 152 23.85 -2.14 -1.68
N ALA A 153 22.99 -2.59 -0.75
CA ALA A 153 22.31 -3.87 -0.85
C ALA A 153 20.87 -3.76 -0.31
N ASP A 154 19.96 -4.47 -0.98
CA ASP A 154 18.56 -4.52 -0.56
C ASP A 154 18.41 -5.28 0.76
N PRO A 155 17.42 -4.90 1.59
CA PRO A 155 17.02 -5.69 2.75
C PRO A 155 16.51 -7.06 2.31
N THR A 156 16.73 -8.07 3.15
CA THR A 156 16.07 -9.37 3.02
C THR A 156 14.67 -9.27 3.60
N VAL A 157 13.72 -10.05 3.04
CA VAL A 157 12.33 -10.05 3.48
C VAL A 157 11.91 -11.45 3.89
N THR A 158 11.37 -11.57 5.09
CA THR A 158 10.84 -12.79 5.70
C THR A 158 9.42 -12.57 6.21
N ASN A 159 8.73 -13.62 6.61
CA ASN A 159 7.40 -13.53 7.23
C ASN A 159 7.42 -12.68 8.52
N ALA A 160 8.52 -12.68 9.26
CA ALA A 160 8.68 -11.84 10.45
C ALA A 160 8.67 -10.35 10.11
N ASP A 161 9.19 -9.96 8.94
CA ASP A 161 9.20 -8.57 8.49
C ASP A 161 7.79 -8.09 8.09
N TYR A 162 6.97 -8.97 7.50
CA TYR A 162 5.54 -8.68 7.30
C TYR A 162 4.82 -8.51 8.63
N SER A 163 5.07 -9.38 9.62
CA SER A 163 4.50 -9.24 10.96
C SER A 163 4.90 -7.93 11.64
N ALA A 164 6.16 -7.49 11.47
CA ALA A 164 6.62 -6.20 11.96
C ALA A 164 5.93 -5.03 11.23
N GLY A 165 5.73 -5.14 9.92
CA GLY A 165 4.99 -4.18 9.12
C GLY A 165 3.53 -4.06 9.53
N LEU A 166 2.85 -5.19 9.85
CA LEU A 166 1.48 -5.20 10.36
C LEU A 166 1.36 -4.45 11.69
N LYS A 167 2.32 -4.61 12.61
CA LYS A 167 2.36 -3.84 13.87
C LYS A 167 2.52 -2.34 13.63
N GLU A 168 3.23 -1.96 12.57
CA GLU A 168 3.38 -0.55 12.22
C GLU A 168 2.09 0.04 11.66
N VAL A 169 1.37 -0.71 10.81
CA VAL A 169 0.06 -0.32 10.24
C VAL A 169 -1.01 -0.19 11.31
N GLU A 170 -0.98 -1.00 12.36
CA GLU A 170 -1.95 -0.98 13.47
C GLU A 170 -2.09 0.40 14.15
N LYS A 171 -1.08 1.25 14.02
CA LYS A 171 -1.10 2.62 14.57
C LYS A 171 -1.99 3.58 13.76
N TYR A 172 -2.52 3.14 12.63
CA TYR A 172 -3.25 3.97 11.69
C TYR A 172 -4.63 3.39 11.42
N PHE A 173 -5.58 4.27 11.16
CA PHE A 173 -6.87 3.86 10.63
C PHE A 173 -6.75 3.49 9.15
N PHE A 174 -7.30 2.35 8.75
CA PHE A 174 -7.37 1.90 7.36
C PHE A 174 -8.67 1.13 7.10
N ASN A 175 -9.18 1.21 5.87
CA ASN A 175 -10.35 0.46 5.42
C ASN A 175 -9.97 -0.92 4.89
N THR A 176 -8.90 -0.96 4.11
CA THR A 176 -8.42 -2.18 3.45
C THR A 176 -6.91 -2.31 3.60
N ILE A 177 -6.43 -3.56 3.60
CA ILE A 177 -5.01 -3.89 3.62
C ILE A 177 -4.70 -4.92 2.53
N CYS A 178 -3.56 -4.76 1.86
CA CYS A 178 -3.02 -5.74 0.92
C CYS A 178 -1.51 -5.90 1.09
N VAL A 179 -0.98 -6.98 0.54
CA VAL A 179 0.43 -7.34 0.57
C VAL A 179 0.93 -7.63 -0.85
N ASP A 180 2.21 -7.45 -1.11
CA ASP A 180 2.86 -7.62 -2.41
C ASP A 180 3.29 -9.06 -2.70
N THR A 181 2.58 -10.03 -2.16
CA THR A 181 2.93 -11.45 -2.30
C THR A 181 1.68 -12.33 -2.38
N GLU A 182 1.85 -13.47 -3.03
CA GLU A 182 0.85 -14.54 -3.15
C GLU A 182 1.19 -15.70 -2.20
N ASP A 183 2.02 -15.46 -1.18
CA ASP A 183 2.42 -16.45 -0.18
C ASP A 183 1.31 -16.67 0.85
N ALA A 184 0.77 -17.88 0.90
CA ALA A 184 -0.30 -18.26 1.82
C ALA A 184 0.09 -18.07 3.31
N ALA A 185 1.37 -18.24 3.67
CA ALA A 185 1.81 -18.00 5.04
C ALA A 185 1.72 -16.52 5.43
N VAL A 186 2.05 -15.60 4.51
CA VAL A 186 1.88 -14.16 4.73
C VAL A 186 0.40 -13.79 4.79
N HIS A 187 -0.43 -14.39 3.92
CA HIS A 187 -1.88 -14.17 3.97
C HIS A 187 -2.50 -14.61 5.30
N ALA A 188 -2.07 -15.75 5.83
CA ALA A 188 -2.51 -16.21 7.16
C ALA A 188 -2.10 -15.24 8.28
N LEU A 189 -0.90 -14.62 8.20
CA LEU A 189 -0.49 -13.58 9.14
C LEU A 189 -1.39 -12.34 9.06
N VAL A 190 -1.79 -11.94 7.85
CA VAL A 190 -2.70 -10.79 7.65
C VAL A 190 -4.08 -11.12 8.22
N ALA A 191 -4.62 -12.31 7.97
CA ALA A 191 -5.91 -12.73 8.52
C ALA A 191 -5.89 -12.75 10.06
N ALA A 192 -4.89 -13.40 10.66
CA ALA A 192 -4.74 -13.42 12.12
C ALA A 192 -4.53 -12.01 12.72
N PHE A 193 -3.87 -11.12 12.02
CA PHE A 193 -3.76 -9.70 12.41
C PHE A 193 -5.12 -9.03 12.44
N LEU A 194 -5.95 -9.21 11.41
CA LEU A 194 -7.29 -8.62 11.35
C LEU A 194 -8.20 -9.15 12.45
N ASP A 195 -8.18 -10.46 12.71
CA ASP A 195 -8.95 -11.05 13.80
C ASP A 195 -8.55 -10.45 15.17
N ARG A 196 -7.26 -10.26 15.38
CA ARG A 196 -6.74 -9.66 16.61
C ARG A 196 -7.17 -8.19 16.78
N ILE A 197 -7.06 -7.37 15.75
CA ILE A 197 -7.46 -5.96 15.84
C ILE A 197 -8.98 -5.80 15.89
N TYR A 198 -9.73 -6.70 15.28
CA TYR A 198 -11.18 -6.75 15.38
C TYR A 198 -11.63 -6.90 16.84
N LEU A 199 -11.00 -7.84 17.58
CA LEU A 199 -11.26 -8.03 19.02
C LEU A 199 -10.84 -6.79 19.85
N ALA A 200 -9.90 -5.98 19.34
CA ALA A 200 -9.50 -4.72 19.97
C ALA A 200 -10.37 -3.52 19.54
N GLY A 201 -11.41 -3.72 18.72
CA GLY A 201 -12.33 -2.68 18.28
C GLY A 201 -11.85 -1.87 17.07
N SER A 202 -10.90 -2.40 16.31
CA SER A 202 -10.44 -1.80 15.04
C SER A 202 -10.86 -2.67 13.87
N PHE A 203 -11.41 -2.07 12.81
CA PHE A 203 -12.09 -2.78 11.75
C PHE A 203 -11.45 -2.47 10.38
N GLY A 204 -11.12 -3.51 9.64
CA GLY A 204 -10.59 -3.43 8.29
C GLY A 204 -10.72 -4.76 7.57
N MET A 205 -10.51 -4.78 6.26
CA MET A 205 -10.59 -5.98 5.42
C MET A 205 -9.29 -6.19 4.65
N ALA A 206 -8.83 -7.43 4.55
CA ALA A 206 -7.72 -7.79 3.68
C ALA A 206 -8.19 -8.16 2.28
N ILE A 207 -7.40 -7.78 1.29
CA ILE A 207 -7.52 -8.31 -0.06
C ILE A 207 -6.23 -9.07 -0.36
N VAL A 208 -6.37 -10.39 -0.52
CA VAL A 208 -5.27 -11.31 -0.78
C VAL A 208 -5.64 -12.25 -1.93
N THR A 209 -4.67 -12.73 -2.68
CA THR A 209 -4.92 -13.60 -3.83
C THR A 209 -4.00 -14.82 -3.78
N PRO A 210 -4.52 -16.01 -4.01
CA PRO A 210 -3.70 -17.22 -4.09
C PRO A 210 -2.78 -17.16 -5.32
N LYS A 211 -1.76 -17.99 -5.32
CA LYS A 211 -0.79 -18.08 -6.42
C LYS A 211 -1.48 -18.52 -7.71
N PRO A 212 -1.47 -17.72 -8.80
CA PRO A 212 -2.19 -18.05 -10.04
C PRO A 212 -1.73 -19.34 -10.72
N SER A 213 -0.48 -19.78 -10.46
CA SER A 213 0.06 -21.02 -11.03
C SER A 213 -0.42 -22.32 -10.32
N SER A 214 -1.18 -22.19 -9.22
CA SER A 214 -1.82 -23.33 -8.57
C SER A 214 -3.09 -23.74 -9.31
N SER A 215 -3.53 -24.98 -9.15
CA SER A 215 -4.78 -25.44 -9.75
C SER A 215 -5.97 -24.61 -9.25
N LEU A 216 -7.04 -24.55 -10.03
CA LEU A 216 -8.27 -23.84 -9.65
C LEU A 216 -8.83 -24.36 -8.32
N GLU A 217 -8.81 -25.70 -8.13
CA GLU A 217 -9.31 -26.35 -6.91
C GLU A 217 -8.43 -26.03 -5.69
N ASP A 218 -7.10 -26.05 -5.84
CA ASP A 218 -6.18 -25.68 -4.75
C ASP A 218 -6.37 -24.22 -4.33
N ARG A 219 -6.57 -23.33 -5.30
CA ARG A 219 -6.84 -21.90 -5.03
C ARG A 219 -8.15 -21.72 -4.29
N MET A 220 -9.23 -22.37 -4.72
CA MET A 220 -10.53 -22.33 -4.04
C MET A 220 -10.43 -22.90 -2.63
N THR A 221 -9.70 -24.00 -2.44
CA THR A 221 -9.47 -24.61 -1.12
C THR A 221 -8.67 -23.69 -0.20
N SER A 222 -7.63 -23.05 -0.72
CA SER A 222 -6.84 -22.07 0.04
C SER A 222 -7.69 -20.87 0.46
N ILE A 223 -8.56 -20.38 -0.40
CA ILE A 223 -9.46 -19.26 -0.10
C ILE A 223 -10.49 -19.63 0.95
N SER A 224 -11.16 -20.77 0.77
CA SER A 224 -12.20 -21.23 1.71
C SER A 224 -11.66 -21.54 3.11
N SER A 225 -10.35 -21.77 3.24
CA SER A 225 -9.73 -22.02 4.55
C SER A 225 -9.65 -20.79 5.45
N PHE A 226 -9.83 -19.57 4.91
CA PHE A 226 -9.93 -18.36 5.74
C PHE A 226 -11.22 -18.30 6.53
N ASP A 227 -12.35 -18.64 5.90
CA ASP A 227 -13.69 -18.70 6.49
C ASP A 227 -14.01 -17.52 7.41
N THR A 228 -13.79 -16.31 6.91
CA THR A 228 -13.97 -15.04 7.67
C THR A 228 -14.50 -13.93 6.77
N GLU A 229 -15.30 -13.04 7.35
CA GLU A 229 -15.77 -11.83 6.66
C GLU A 229 -14.67 -10.76 6.47
N ASN A 230 -13.54 -10.89 7.17
CA ASN A 230 -12.45 -9.92 7.16
C ASN A 230 -11.50 -10.07 5.97
N VAL A 231 -11.63 -11.16 5.21
CA VAL A 231 -10.77 -11.44 4.06
C VAL A 231 -11.59 -11.50 2.78
N ILE A 232 -11.11 -10.85 1.75
CA ILE A 232 -11.63 -10.87 0.39
C ILE A 232 -10.53 -11.48 -0.48
N ALA A 233 -10.87 -12.52 -1.25
CA ALA A 233 -9.87 -13.22 -2.03
C ALA A 233 -10.30 -13.42 -3.49
N PRO A 234 -9.80 -12.58 -4.41
CA PRO A 234 -10.01 -12.79 -5.84
C PRO A 234 -9.31 -14.07 -6.30
N LEU A 235 -10.08 -14.96 -6.95
CA LEU A 235 -9.64 -16.29 -7.37
C LEU A 235 -8.80 -16.27 -8.64
N ASN A 236 -9.28 -15.56 -9.67
CA ASN A 236 -8.69 -15.46 -11.01
C ASN A 236 -8.09 -14.07 -11.24
N ALA A 237 -7.32 -13.59 -10.25
CA ALA A 237 -6.68 -12.28 -10.25
C ALA A 237 -5.44 -12.26 -11.17
N ASN A 238 -5.65 -12.55 -12.45
CA ASN A 238 -4.62 -12.48 -13.48
C ASN A 238 -5.19 -11.77 -14.70
N ALA A 239 -4.78 -10.53 -14.90
CA ALA A 239 -5.36 -9.63 -15.90
C ALA A 239 -4.29 -8.80 -16.61
N ASN A 240 -4.61 -8.33 -17.81
CA ASN A 240 -3.76 -7.44 -18.58
C ASN A 240 -4.31 -6.00 -18.54
N ALA A 241 -3.42 -5.04 -18.35
CA ALA A 241 -3.66 -3.63 -18.51
C ALA A 241 -2.98 -3.15 -19.80
N GLY A 242 -3.66 -3.23 -20.93
CA GLY A 242 -3.05 -3.06 -22.24
C GLY A 242 -2.01 -4.16 -22.49
N ASN A 243 -0.73 -3.79 -22.64
CA ASN A 243 0.38 -4.73 -22.85
C ASN A 243 1.07 -5.15 -21.53
N GLU A 244 0.65 -4.64 -20.39
CA GLU A 244 1.23 -4.97 -19.08
C GLU A 244 0.45 -6.14 -18.47
N GLU A 245 1.13 -7.28 -18.24
CA GLU A 245 0.58 -8.40 -17.48
C GLU A 245 0.74 -8.11 -15.99
N LEU A 246 -0.40 -8.05 -15.28
CA LEU A 246 -0.44 -7.77 -13.85
C LEU A 246 -0.39 -9.06 -13.05
N LYS A 247 0.38 -9.05 -11.99
CA LYS A 247 0.44 -10.13 -11.00
C LYS A 247 -0.78 -10.10 -10.08
N GLY A 248 -1.11 -11.23 -9.49
CA GLY A 248 -2.28 -11.36 -8.62
C GLY A 248 -2.32 -10.31 -7.51
N TYR A 249 -1.20 -10.08 -6.80
CA TYR A 249 -1.14 -9.08 -5.74
C TYR A 249 -1.34 -7.62 -6.24
N GLN A 250 -1.03 -7.32 -7.50
CA GLN A 250 -1.30 -6.00 -8.09
C GLN A 250 -2.80 -5.83 -8.37
N VAL A 251 -3.45 -6.89 -8.89
CA VAL A 251 -4.91 -6.93 -9.05
C VAL A 251 -5.61 -6.84 -7.70
N ALA A 252 -5.11 -7.56 -6.69
CA ALA A 252 -5.63 -7.46 -5.31
C ALA A 252 -5.51 -6.03 -4.75
N ALA A 253 -4.41 -5.34 -5.02
CA ALA A 253 -4.22 -3.94 -4.62
C ALA A 253 -5.21 -3.00 -5.32
N TYR A 254 -5.49 -3.21 -6.61
CA TYR A 254 -6.52 -2.46 -7.33
C TYR A 254 -7.92 -2.67 -6.71
N ILE A 255 -8.27 -3.93 -6.42
CA ILE A 255 -9.54 -4.26 -5.77
C ILE A 255 -9.60 -3.67 -4.36
N ALA A 256 -8.48 -3.64 -3.62
CA ALA A 256 -8.41 -2.97 -2.31
C ALA A 256 -8.75 -1.48 -2.43
N GLY A 257 -8.28 -0.82 -3.49
CA GLY A 257 -8.65 0.55 -3.81
C GLY A 257 -10.14 0.71 -4.08
N ILE A 258 -10.74 -0.17 -4.92
CA ILE A 258 -12.20 -0.16 -5.19
C ILE A 258 -12.99 -0.35 -3.89
N VAL A 259 -12.65 -1.37 -3.11
CA VAL A 259 -13.36 -1.66 -1.86
C VAL A 259 -13.23 -0.50 -0.87
N ALA A 260 -12.07 0.14 -0.76
CA ALA A 260 -11.87 1.29 0.10
C ALA A 260 -12.66 2.52 -0.37
N ALA A 261 -12.67 2.79 -1.67
CA ALA A 261 -13.32 3.96 -2.28
C ALA A 261 -14.85 3.86 -2.35
N THR A 262 -15.39 2.63 -2.48
CA THR A 262 -16.84 2.41 -2.57
C THR A 262 -17.50 2.81 -1.25
N PRO A 263 -18.55 3.64 -1.23
CA PRO A 263 -19.31 3.96 -0.01
C PRO A 263 -19.88 2.72 0.68
N ALA A 264 -20.09 2.78 2.00
CA ALA A 264 -20.56 1.64 2.78
C ALA A 264 -21.98 1.17 2.40
N ASN A 265 -22.80 2.06 1.87
CA ASN A 265 -24.16 1.78 1.38
C ASN A 265 -24.20 1.17 -0.05
N GLN A 266 -23.07 1.09 -0.75
CA GLN A 266 -22.98 0.58 -2.12
C GLN A 266 -22.29 -0.80 -2.18
N SER A 267 -22.70 -1.61 -3.17
CA SER A 267 -22.07 -2.89 -3.46
C SER A 267 -20.89 -2.72 -4.42
N VAL A 268 -19.89 -3.55 -4.26
CA VAL A 268 -18.81 -3.70 -5.24
C VAL A 268 -19.15 -4.72 -6.34
N THR A 269 -20.34 -5.36 -6.28
CA THR A 269 -20.83 -6.26 -7.33
C THR A 269 -20.92 -5.48 -8.63
N HIS A 270 -20.39 -6.04 -9.71
CA HIS A 270 -20.27 -5.41 -11.03
C HIS A 270 -19.45 -4.10 -11.05
N ALA A 271 -18.64 -3.85 -10.00
CA ALA A 271 -17.68 -2.76 -10.08
C ALA A 271 -16.66 -3.05 -11.19
N THR A 272 -16.58 -2.14 -12.14
CA THR A 272 -15.74 -2.29 -13.33
C THR A 272 -14.27 -2.02 -12.99
N LEU A 273 -13.40 -2.92 -13.43
CA LEU A 273 -11.95 -2.74 -13.36
C LEU A 273 -11.49 -2.05 -14.66
N SER A 274 -11.76 -0.76 -14.78
CA SER A 274 -11.62 0.03 -16.01
C SER A 274 -10.21 0.04 -16.62
N ARG A 275 -9.19 -0.25 -15.80
CA ARG A 275 -7.80 -0.37 -16.24
C ARG A 275 -7.53 -1.68 -16.99
N TYR A 276 -8.32 -2.71 -16.76
CA TYR A 276 -8.05 -4.05 -17.27
C TYR A 276 -8.78 -4.29 -18.57
N SER A 277 -8.04 -4.79 -19.56
CA SER A 277 -8.57 -5.05 -20.91
C SER A 277 -8.96 -6.51 -21.13
N VAL A 278 -8.26 -7.44 -20.46
CA VAL A 278 -8.45 -8.89 -20.66
C VAL A 278 -8.13 -9.63 -19.36
N LEU A 279 -8.96 -10.62 -19.03
CA LEU A 279 -8.63 -11.64 -18.03
C LEU A 279 -7.84 -12.76 -18.69
N ASN A 280 -6.74 -13.19 -18.07
CA ASN A 280 -5.92 -14.31 -18.57
C ASN A 280 -6.58 -15.67 -18.26
N GLU A 281 -7.50 -15.70 -17.30
CA GLU A 281 -8.28 -16.90 -16.94
C GLU A 281 -9.76 -16.55 -16.86
N ILE A 282 -10.54 -17.16 -17.74
CA ILE A 282 -12.00 -17.01 -17.80
C ILE A 282 -12.64 -18.30 -17.28
N LEU A 283 -13.47 -18.19 -16.25
CA LEU A 283 -14.17 -19.29 -15.65
C LEU A 283 -15.51 -19.54 -16.34
N THR A 284 -15.95 -20.78 -16.38
CA THR A 284 -17.30 -21.14 -16.79
C THR A 284 -18.32 -20.76 -15.71
N ASN A 285 -19.61 -20.61 -16.07
CA ASN A 285 -20.66 -20.29 -15.09
C ASN A 285 -20.69 -21.27 -13.91
N THR A 286 -20.51 -22.58 -14.17
CA THR A 286 -20.49 -23.59 -13.12
C THR A 286 -19.27 -23.43 -12.20
N GLU A 287 -18.11 -23.12 -12.75
CA GLU A 287 -16.91 -22.84 -11.95
C GLU A 287 -17.07 -21.56 -11.11
N MET A 288 -17.72 -20.53 -11.66
CA MET A 288 -18.01 -19.30 -10.92
C MET A 288 -18.96 -19.57 -9.74
N GLU A 289 -20.05 -20.31 -9.95
CA GLU A 289 -21.00 -20.70 -8.90
C GLU A 289 -20.29 -21.47 -7.76
N VAL A 290 -19.50 -22.48 -8.10
CA VAL A 290 -18.74 -23.27 -7.12
C VAL A 290 -17.70 -22.40 -6.38
N ALA A 291 -17.04 -21.49 -7.09
CA ALA A 291 -16.07 -20.59 -6.49
C ALA A 291 -16.73 -19.62 -5.49
N GLU A 292 -17.88 -19.05 -5.83
CA GLU A 292 -18.62 -18.16 -4.93
C GLU A 292 -19.16 -18.86 -3.70
N GLU A 293 -19.64 -20.11 -3.84
CA GLU A 293 -20.03 -20.93 -2.68
C GLU A 293 -18.87 -21.13 -1.72
N LYS A 294 -17.65 -21.28 -2.25
CA LYS A 294 -16.40 -21.39 -1.48
C LYS A 294 -15.82 -20.05 -1.00
N GLY A 295 -16.55 -18.94 -1.13
CA GLY A 295 -16.15 -17.62 -0.65
C GLY A 295 -15.11 -16.93 -1.53
N CYS A 296 -14.97 -17.34 -2.78
CA CYS A 296 -14.05 -16.71 -3.72
C CYS A 296 -14.69 -15.50 -4.38
N LEU A 297 -13.98 -14.38 -4.44
CA LEU A 297 -14.34 -13.27 -5.30
C LEU A 297 -13.92 -13.62 -6.74
N VAL A 298 -14.85 -13.57 -7.68
CA VAL A 298 -14.60 -13.90 -9.09
C VAL A 298 -14.55 -12.63 -9.93
N LEU A 299 -13.60 -12.60 -10.87
CA LEU A 299 -13.57 -11.60 -11.94
C LEU A 299 -14.18 -12.24 -13.18
N SER A 300 -15.10 -11.52 -13.83
CA SER A 300 -15.73 -11.95 -15.08
C SER A 300 -15.67 -10.85 -16.14
N THR A 301 -16.03 -11.21 -17.37
CA THR A 301 -16.07 -10.27 -18.48
C THR A 301 -17.52 -10.02 -18.87
N ALA A 302 -17.92 -8.76 -18.86
CA ALA A 302 -19.23 -8.32 -19.30
C ALA A 302 -19.45 -8.52 -20.81
N SER A 303 -20.68 -8.42 -21.27
CA SER A 303 -21.02 -8.58 -22.68
C SER A 303 -20.39 -7.52 -23.61
N ASP A 304 -20.02 -6.37 -23.08
CA ASP A 304 -19.30 -5.29 -23.76
C ASP A 304 -17.77 -5.43 -23.72
N GLY A 305 -17.28 -6.50 -23.07
CA GLY A 305 -15.86 -6.77 -22.89
C GLY A 305 -15.23 -6.14 -21.66
N ALA A 306 -15.98 -5.39 -20.85
CA ALA A 306 -15.45 -4.83 -19.62
C ALA A 306 -15.16 -5.92 -18.58
N VAL A 307 -14.05 -5.80 -17.87
CA VAL A 307 -13.72 -6.66 -16.71
C VAL A 307 -14.38 -6.08 -15.47
N TRP A 308 -15.08 -6.92 -14.71
CA TRP A 308 -15.74 -6.52 -13.48
C TRP A 308 -15.61 -7.57 -12.36
N LEU A 309 -15.98 -7.17 -11.14
CA LEU A 309 -16.20 -8.10 -10.02
C LEU A 309 -17.58 -8.73 -10.21
N ASP A 310 -17.64 -10.06 -10.34
CA ASP A 310 -18.90 -10.73 -10.63
C ASP A 310 -19.89 -10.59 -9.46
N ASN A 311 -19.43 -10.92 -8.25
CA ASN A 311 -20.24 -10.80 -7.04
C ASN A 311 -19.38 -10.30 -5.87
N GLY A 312 -19.91 -9.38 -5.05
CA GLY A 312 -19.20 -8.80 -3.91
C GLY A 312 -19.23 -9.71 -2.68
N VAL A 313 -18.47 -10.81 -2.69
CA VAL A 313 -18.38 -11.78 -1.57
C VAL A 313 -17.01 -11.73 -0.88
N ASN A 314 -17.01 -12.06 0.41
CA ASN A 314 -15.82 -12.33 1.22
C ASN A 314 -15.62 -13.84 1.42
N THR A 315 -14.60 -14.24 2.17
CA THR A 315 -14.24 -15.66 2.34
C THR A 315 -15.06 -16.42 3.38
N LEU A 316 -16.06 -15.83 4.01
CA LEU A 316 -16.93 -16.53 4.96
C LEU A 316 -17.73 -17.60 4.22
N VAL A 317 -17.52 -18.87 4.57
CA VAL A 317 -18.19 -20.02 3.94
C VAL A 317 -19.25 -20.61 4.88
N HIS A 318 -18.92 -20.72 6.17
CA HIS A 318 -19.76 -21.33 7.18
C HIS A 318 -20.40 -20.28 8.11
N PRO A 319 -21.57 -19.71 7.75
CA PRO A 319 -22.31 -18.85 8.67
C PRO A 319 -22.71 -19.61 9.93
N ASP A 320 -22.74 -18.92 11.06
CA ASP A 320 -23.13 -19.48 12.35
C ASP A 320 -24.39 -18.78 12.90
N ALA A 321 -24.74 -19.06 14.16
CA ALA A 321 -25.93 -18.47 14.80
C ALA A 321 -25.84 -16.93 14.95
N ASN A 322 -24.64 -16.36 14.94
CA ASN A 322 -24.39 -14.92 15.07
C ASN A 322 -24.12 -14.25 13.72
N HIS A 323 -23.77 -15.05 12.70
CA HIS A 323 -23.37 -14.60 11.36
C HIS A 323 -24.25 -15.28 10.32
N ASP A 324 -25.35 -14.64 9.95
CA ASP A 324 -26.22 -15.14 8.88
C ASP A 324 -25.52 -15.14 7.50
N SER A 325 -26.15 -15.73 6.49
CA SER A 325 -25.61 -15.79 5.12
C SER A 325 -25.33 -14.41 4.51
N GLY A 326 -25.92 -13.34 5.03
CA GLY A 326 -25.67 -11.98 4.55
C GLY A 326 -24.28 -11.47 4.93
N TRP A 327 -23.62 -12.05 5.93
CA TRP A 327 -22.26 -11.69 6.29
C TRP A 327 -21.22 -12.11 5.23
N LYS A 328 -21.57 -12.97 4.31
CA LYS A 328 -20.77 -13.28 3.11
C LYS A 328 -20.62 -12.08 2.16
N LYS A 329 -21.40 -11.02 2.31
CA LYS A 329 -21.39 -9.87 1.39
C LYS A 329 -20.47 -8.76 1.91
N ILE A 330 -19.52 -8.34 1.08
CA ILE A 330 -18.59 -7.24 1.35
C ILE A 330 -19.32 -5.97 1.79
N ARG A 331 -20.42 -5.61 1.10
CA ARG A 331 -21.23 -4.44 1.45
C ARG A 331 -21.71 -4.48 2.90
N ARG A 332 -22.27 -5.61 3.36
CA ARG A 332 -22.80 -5.74 4.74
C ARG A 332 -21.69 -5.64 5.78
N THR A 333 -20.53 -6.25 5.51
CA THR A 333 -19.36 -6.14 6.39
C THR A 333 -18.89 -4.68 6.46
N LYS A 334 -18.79 -3.98 5.32
CA LYS A 334 -18.41 -2.56 5.28
C LYS A 334 -19.40 -1.68 6.05
N THR A 335 -20.70 -1.85 5.83
CA THR A 335 -21.74 -1.08 6.53
C THR A 335 -21.64 -1.26 8.04
N ARG A 336 -21.42 -2.51 8.49
CA ARG A 336 -21.22 -2.79 9.92
C ARG A 336 -19.95 -2.14 10.46
N TYR A 337 -18.82 -2.22 9.75
CA TYR A 337 -17.57 -1.59 10.17
C TYR A 337 -17.68 -0.07 10.23
N GLU A 338 -18.38 0.53 9.28
CA GLU A 338 -18.66 1.97 9.32
C GLU A 338 -19.49 2.34 10.54
N LEU A 339 -20.57 1.59 10.84
CA LEU A 339 -21.38 1.81 12.04
C LEU A 339 -20.53 1.69 13.31
N LEU A 340 -19.72 0.64 13.44
CA LEU A 340 -18.88 0.42 14.61
C LEU A 340 -17.81 1.49 14.76
N ASN A 341 -17.19 1.94 13.69
CA ASN A 341 -16.21 3.03 13.71
C ASN A 341 -16.84 4.35 14.14
N ARG A 342 -18.02 4.69 13.60
CA ARG A 342 -18.76 5.90 14.00
C ARG A 342 -19.21 5.80 15.47
N ALA A 343 -19.67 4.63 15.91
CA ALA A 343 -20.10 4.41 17.29
C ALA A 343 -18.92 4.51 18.27
N ASN A 344 -17.77 3.92 17.95
CA ASN A 344 -16.55 4.03 18.76
C ASN A 344 -16.11 5.51 18.88
N ALA A 345 -16.05 6.24 17.77
CA ALA A 345 -15.70 7.65 17.79
C ALA A 345 -16.66 8.50 18.65
N ALA A 346 -17.96 8.21 18.59
CA ALA A 346 -18.95 8.88 19.42
C ALA A 346 -18.82 8.50 20.91
N ALA A 347 -18.55 7.23 21.20
CA ALA A 347 -18.31 6.76 22.56
C ALA A 347 -17.06 7.40 23.16
N ASP A 348 -15.94 7.43 22.42
CA ASP A 348 -14.70 8.08 22.85
C ASP A 348 -14.88 9.57 23.17
N ALA A 349 -15.74 10.26 22.41
CA ALA A 349 -16.07 11.66 22.67
C ALA A 349 -16.83 11.87 23.99
N LEU A 350 -17.51 10.84 24.51
CA LEU A 350 -18.31 10.88 25.73
C LEU A 350 -17.56 10.31 26.96
N VAL A 351 -16.48 9.57 26.77
CA VAL A 351 -15.68 9.01 27.87
C VAL A 351 -15.17 10.12 28.80
N GLY A 352 -15.44 9.96 30.10
CA GLY A 352 -15.08 10.92 31.13
C GLY A 352 -15.94 12.22 31.17
N LYS A 353 -16.99 12.32 30.34
CA LYS A 353 -17.86 13.48 30.25
C LYS A 353 -19.31 13.19 30.70
N VAL A 354 -19.68 11.94 30.76
CA VAL A 354 -21.01 11.49 31.20
C VAL A 354 -20.87 10.53 32.37
N ASP A 355 -21.74 10.64 33.34
CA ASP A 355 -21.80 9.75 34.50
C ASP A 355 -22.39 8.38 34.09
N ASN A 356 -22.04 7.32 34.82
CA ASN A 356 -22.63 5.99 34.62
C ASN A 356 -23.99 5.87 35.37
N ASP A 357 -24.88 6.77 35.07
CA ASP A 357 -26.25 6.79 35.58
C ASP A 357 -27.28 6.60 34.43
N THR A 358 -28.55 6.72 34.72
CA THR A 358 -29.63 6.59 33.73
C THR A 358 -29.55 7.67 32.65
N ASN A 359 -29.15 8.89 32.98
CA ASN A 359 -29.06 10.00 32.02
C ASN A 359 -27.84 9.85 31.13
N GLY A 360 -26.68 9.45 31.69
CA GLY A 360 -25.47 9.18 30.91
C GLY A 360 -25.67 8.03 29.92
N ARG A 361 -26.34 6.96 30.34
CA ARG A 361 -26.68 5.83 29.42
C ARG A 361 -27.65 6.28 28.34
N ALA A 362 -28.66 7.10 28.66
CA ALA A 362 -29.58 7.67 27.67
C ALA A 362 -28.82 8.55 26.64
N THR A 363 -27.85 9.33 27.10
CA THR A 363 -27.01 10.17 26.23
C THR A 363 -26.20 9.30 25.22
N ILE A 364 -25.58 8.21 25.69
CA ILE A 364 -24.84 7.28 24.81
C ILE A 364 -25.81 6.61 23.82
N MET A 365 -26.96 6.13 24.29
CA MET A 365 -27.97 5.53 23.41
C MET A 365 -28.48 6.51 22.35
N ALA A 366 -28.72 7.77 22.71
CA ALA A 366 -29.16 8.81 21.78
C ALA A 366 -28.07 9.11 20.73
N ALA A 367 -26.79 9.12 21.09
CA ALA A 367 -25.69 9.31 20.18
C ALA A 367 -25.61 8.16 19.14
N ILE A 368 -25.72 6.90 19.60
CA ILE A 368 -25.73 5.72 18.71
C ILE A 368 -26.96 5.73 17.80
N GLN A 369 -28.15 6.04 18.34
CA GLN A 369 -29.38 6.15 17.55
C GLN A 369 -29.25 7.24 16.47
N GLY A 370 -28.62 8.36 16.80
CA GLY A 370 -28.35 9.44 15.83
C GLY A 370 -27.46 8.95 14.67
N ILE A 371 -26.46 8.12 14.96
CA ILE A 371 -25.60 7.51 13.93
C ILE A 371 -26.43 6.55 13.05
N CYS A 372 -27.24 5.67 13.64
CA CYS A 372 -28.10 4.75 12.88
C CYS A 372 -29.05 5.53 11.96
N ASN A 373 -29.71 6.58 12.46
CA ASN A 373 -30.61 7.41 11.65
C ASN A 373 -29.87 8.14 10.52
N ALA A 374 -28.64 8.62 10.77
CA ALA A 374 -27.81 9.25 9.73
C ALA A 374 -27.43 8.25 8.64
N MET A 375 -27.00 7.04 9.01
CA MET A 375 -26.66 5.99 8.07
C MET A 375 -27.87 5.48 7.28
N GLU A 376 -29.04 5.43 7.90
CA GLU A 376 -30.31 5.11 7.22
C GLU A 376 -30.67 6.17 6.18
N ALA A 377 -30.44 7.45 6.48
CA ALA A 377 -30.67 8.55 5.55
C ALA A 377 -29.65 8.61 4.40
N GLU A 378 -28.45 8.09 4.62
CA GLU A 378 -27.41 7.95 3.59
C GLU A 378 -27.70 6.79 2.62
N GLY A 379 -28.57 5.84 2.94
CA GLY A 379 -28.99 4.69 2.12
C GLY A 379 -28.46 3.36 2.64
#